data_af289fd4cf5f6f53f24030aa75efc659
#
_entry.id   af289fd4cf5f6f53f24030aa75efc659
#
_cell.length_a   1.000
_cell.length_b   1.000
_cell.length_c   1.000
_cell.angle_alpha   90.00
_cell.angle_beta   90.00
_cell.angle_gamma   90.00
#
_symmetry.space_group_name_H-M   'P 1'
#
loop_
_entity.id
_entity.type
_entity.pdbx_description
1 polymer ?
#
loop_
_entity_poly.entity_id
_entity_poly.type
_entity_poly.pdbx_seq_one_letter_code
_entity_poly.pdbx_strand_id
1 'polypeptide(L)'
;MSLRPAILVSVILLLAACATPATDTPAAVAGQCNADAAQAHVGHAASTDMVEAARKDAGADRVRTLRPGQAVTMEYLAGRLNLYLDASGNIERIACG
;
A
#
# COMPACT_ATOMS: atom_id res chain seq x y z
N MET A 1 -70.18 21.24 -16.55
CA MET A 1 -69.14 21.78 -15.71
C MET A 1 -68.25 20.68 -15.24
N SER A 2 -67.16 20.50 -15.91
CA SER A 2 -66.23 19.45 -15.57
C SER A 2 -65.06 20.02 -14.79
N LEU A 3 -65.03 19.67 -13.55
CA LEU A 3 -63.86 19.90 -12.72
C LEU A 3 -62.79 18.88 -13.10
N ARG A 4 -61.72 19.35 -13.69
CA ARG A 4 -60.56 18.52 -13.95
C ARG A 4 -59.65 18.56 -12.74
N PRO A 5 -59.38 17.48 -12.10
CA PRO A 5 -58.32 17.48 -11.09
C PRO A 5 -56.98 17.54 -11.82
N ALA A 6 -56.21 18.54 -11.49
CA ALA A 6 -54.84 18.64 -11.90
C ALA A 6 -54.05 17.57 -11.16
N ILE A 7 -53.57 16.60 -11.88
CA ILE A 7 -52.67 15.61 -11.34
C ILE A 7 -51.28 16.25 -11.28
N LEU A 8 -50.89 16.65 -10.11
CA LEU A 8 -49.51 17.02 -9.82
C LEU A 8 -48.68 15.75 -9.77
N VAL A 9 -48.01 15.47 -10.84
CA VAL A 9 -47.00 14.44 -10.85
C VAL A 9 -45.77 15.01 -10.17
N SER A 10 -45.62 14.68 -8.91
CA SER A 10 -44.35 14.93 -8.19
C SER A 10 -43.31 13.96 -8.72
N VAL A 11 -42.48 14.44 -9.58
CA VAL A 11 -41.29 13.72 -9.98
C VAL A 11 -40.29 13.82 -8.82
N ILE A 12 -40.23 12.78 -8.01
CA ILE A 12 -39.20 12.65 -7.02
C ILE A 12 -37.93 12.22 -7.73
N LEU A 13 -37.05 13.16 -7.97
CA LEU A 13 -35.70 12.88 -8.45
C LEU A 13 -34.91 12.25 -7.28
N LEU A 14 -34.83 10.94 -7.29
CA LEU A 14 -33.90 10.24 -6.43
C LEU A 14 -32.50 10.41 -7.01
N LEU A 15 -31.77 11.37 -6.49
CA LEU A 15 -30.33 11.42 -6.69
C LEU A 15 -29.71 10.31 -5.86
N ALA A 16 -29.46 9.19 -6.49
CA ALA A 16 -28.56 8.20 -5.90
C ALA A 16 -27.14 8.76 -5.96
N ALA A 17 -26.69 9.32 -4.87
CA ALA A 17 -25.28 9.64 -4.70
C ALA A 17 -24.52 8.32 -4.60
N CYS A 18 -23.93 7.90 -5.71
CA CYS A 18 -22.93 6.83 -5.66
C CYS A 18 -21.69 7.37 -4.97
N ALA A 19 -21.64 7.23 -3.66
CA ALA A 19 -20.39 7.32 -2.93
C ALA A 19 -19.60 6.08 -3.33
N THR A 20 -18.69 6.24 -4.29
CA THR A 20 -17.64 5.26 -4.48
C THR A 20 -16.79 5.27 -3.22
N PRO A 21 -16.68 4.14 -2.49
CA PRO A 21 -15.70 4.07 -1.43
C PRO A 21 -14.35 4.28 -2.09
N ALA A 22 -13.71 5.39 -1.78
CA ALA A 22 -12.31 5.56 -2.08
C ALA A 22 -11.60 4.43 -1.35
N THR A 23 -11.04 3.48 -2.09
CA THR A 23 -10.05 2.56 -1.55
C THR A 23 -8.82 3.40 -1.29
N ASP A 24 -8.81 4.07 -0.15
CA ASP A 24 -7.64 4.75 0.33
C ASP A 24 -6.60 3.69 0.69
N THR A 25 -5.77 3.37 -0.29
CA THR A 25 -4.47 2.79 0.03
C THR A 25 -3.75 3.88 0.82
N PRO A 26 -3.49 3.69 2.12
CA PRO A 26 -2.84 4.74 2.89
C PRO A 26 -1.54 5.09 2.21
N ALA A 27 -1.37 6.35 1.88
CA ALA A 27 -0.11 6.87 1.37
C ALA A 27 0.98 6.58 2.41
N ALA A 28 2.17 6.16 1.95
CA ALA A 28 3.30 5.97 2.85
C ALA A 28 3.59 7.28 3.60
N VAL A 29 3.66 7.20 4.93
CA VAL A 29 3.99 8.34 5.77
C VAL A 29 5.50 8.37 5.98
N ALA A 30 6.12 9.51 5.70
CA ALA A 30 7.57 9.68 5.86
C ALA A 30 8.01 9.30 7.28
N GLY A 31 9.06 8.50 7.40
CA GLY A 31 9.60 8.04 8.67
C GLY A 31 8.86 6.86 9.29
N GLN A 32 7.81 6.32 8.65
CA GLN A 32 7.12 5.13 9.10
C GLN A 32 7.59 3.88 8.36
N CYS A 33 7.74 2.80 9.11
CA CYS A 33 8.04 1.48 8.57
C CYS A 33 7.67 0.42 9.60
N ASN A 34 6.88 -0.56 9.17
CA ASN A 34 6.53 -1.72 9.99
C ASN A 34 6.98 -3.00 9.28
N ALA A 35 8.17 -3.49 9.62
CA ALA A 35 8.73 -4.69 9.01
C ALA A 35 7.89 -5.93 9.27
N ASP A 36 7.19 -6.02 10.40
CA ASP A 36 6.35 -7.17 10.74
C ASP A 36 5.21 -7.35 9.73
N ALA A 37 4.66 -6.25 9.21
CA ALA A 37 3.61 -6.28 8.22
C ALA A 37 4.07 -6.79 6.84
N ALA A 38 5.37 -6.85 6.60
CA ALA A 38 5.96 -7.33 5.34
C ALA A 38 6.57 -8.74 5.43
N GLN A 39 6.50 -9.41 6.58
CA GLN A 39 7.18 -10.70 6.79
C GLN A 39 6.67 -11.82 5.88
N ALA A 40 5.46 -11.72 5.34
CA ALA A 40 4.94 -12.69 4.38
C ALA A 40 5.77 -12.79 3.08
N HIS A 41 6.57 -11.78 2.79
CA HIS A 41 7.43 -11.74 1.60
C HIS A 41 8.76 -12.47 1.79
N VAL A 42 9.11 -12.86 3.02
CA VAL A 42 10.32 -13.67 3.29
C VAL A 42 10.20 -15.01 2.58
N GLY A 43 11.26 -15.43 1.90
CA GLY A 43 11.31 -16.65 1.11
C GLY A 43 10.94 -16.47 -0.35
N HIS A 44 10.43 -15.34 -0.75
CA HIS A 44 10.09 -15.01 -2.13
C HIS A 44 11.25 -14.32 -2.86
N ALA A 45 11.33 -14.52 -4.18
CA ALA A 45 12.29 -13.81 -5.00
C ALA A 45 12.02 -12.31 -4.95
N ALA A 46 13.07 -11.51 -4.86
CA ALA A 46 13.00 -10.05 -4.81
C ALA A 46 12.80 -9.46 -6.22
N SER A 47 11.71 -9.82 -6.89
CA SER A 47 11.29 -9.16 -8.12
C SER A 47 10.89 -7.71 -7.84
N THR A 48 10.86 -6.87 -8.87
CA THR A 48 10.42 -5.48 -8.74
C THR A 48 9.03 -5.39 -8.09
N ASP A 49 8.09 -6.23 -8.50
CA ASP A 49 6.74 -6.26 -7.94
C ASP A 49 6.72 -6.70 -6.47
N MET A 50 7.54 -7.68 -6.12
CA MET A 50 7.63 -8.18 -4.75
C MET A 50 8.26 -7.14 -3.81
N VAL A 51 9.29 -6.45 -4.28
CA VAL A 51 9.95 -5.38 -3.52
C VAL A 51 8.96 -4.25 -3.24
N GLU A 52 8.20 -3.84 -4.23
CA GLU A 52 7.20 -2.79 -4.07
C GLU A 52 6.03 -3.23 -3.19
N ALA A 53 5.59 -4.48 -3.30
CA ALA A 53 4.56 -5.05 -2.43
C ALA A 53 5.02 -5.05 -0.97
N ALA A 54 6.25 -5.44 -0.70
CA ALA A 54 6.81 -5.41 0.65
C ALA A 54 6.88 -3.99 1.21
N ARG A 55 7.30 -3.01 0.39
CA ARG A 55 7.32 -1.60 0.79
C ARG A 55 5.94 -1.11 1.20
N LYS A 56 4.92 -1.39 0.39
CA LYS A 56 3.53 -0.99 0.66
C LYS A 56 3.00 -1.64 1.93
N ASP A 57 3.23 -2.93 2.10
CA ASP A 57 2.75 -3.66 3.28
C ASP A 57 3.39 -3.14 4.56
N ALA A 58 4.66 -2.75 4.50
CA ALA A 58 5.37 -2.13 5.62
C ALA A 58 4.97 -0.66 5.86
N GLY A 59 4.27 -0.02 4.93
CA GLY A 59 3.98 1.41 4.97
C GLY A 59 5.24 2.27 4.88
N ALA A 60 6.33 1.72 4.33
CA ALA A 60 7.60 2.42 4.21
C ALA A 60 7.58 3.44 3.07
N ASP A 61 8.27 4.56 3.25
CA ASP A 61 8.42 5.57 2.21
C ASP A 61 9.50 5.21 1.19
N ARG A 62 10.42 4.30 1.55
CA ARG A 62 11.45 3.78 0.67
C ARG A 62 11.83 2.34 1.02
N VAL A 63 12.45 1.67 0.06
CA VAL A 63 12.91 0.29 0.22
C VAL A 63 14.27 0.12 -0.45
N ARG A 64 15.11 -0.72 0.12
CA ARG A 64 16.36 -1.17 -0.53
C ARG A 64 16.51 -2.67 -0.41
N THR A 65 17.14 -3.26 -1.41
CA THR A 65 17.56 -4.65 -1.38
C THR A 65 19.05 -4.73 -1.11
N LEU A 66 19.44 -5.67 -0.27
CA LEU A 66 20.82 -5.86 0.16
C LEU A 66 21.25 -7.28 -0.19
N ARG A 67 22.29 -7.41 -1.01
CA ARG A 67 22.89 -8.70 -1.35
C ARG A 67 23.86 -9.16 -0.27
N PRO A 68 24.14 -10.46 -0.18
CA PRO A 68 25.15 -10.94 0.76
C PRO A 68 26.49 -10.25 0.53
N GLY A 69 27.12 -9.78 1.60
CA GLY A 69 28.42 -9.11 1.55
C GLY A 69 28.43 -7.71 0.95
N GLN A 70 27.27 -7.18 0.57
CA GLN A 70 27.19 -5.81 0.07
C GLN A 70 27.55 -4.81 1.17
N ALA A 71 28.46 -3.89 0.86
CA ALA A 71 28.76 -2.78 1.76
C ALA A 71 27.58 -1.81 1.83
N VAL A 72 27.19 -1.47 3.04
CA VAL A 72 26.08 -0.54 3.30
C VAL A 72 26.54 0.53 4.27
N THR A 73 25.94 1.72 4.15
CA THR A 73 26.14 2.77 5.14
C THR A 73 25.43 2.42 6.44
N MET A 74 26.02 2.82 7.56
CA MET A 74 25.50 2.52 8.91
C MET A 74 24.42 3.49 9.36
N GLU A 75 23.99 4.40 8.51
CA GLU A 75 22.92 5.33 8.85
C GLU A 75 21.58 4.62 8.99
N TYR A 76 20.83 4.99 10.01
CA TYR A 76 19.47 4.54 10.22
C TYR A 76 18.48 5.51 9.57
N LEU A 77 17.57 4.99 8.73
CA LEU A 77 16.47 5.76 8.16
C LEU A 77 15.15 5.14 8.60
N ALA A 78 14.40 5.83 9.44
CA ALA A 78 13.18 5.30 10.07
C ALA A 78 12.11 4.83 9.06
N GLY A 79 11.99 5.50 7.91
CA GLY A 79 11.01 5.18 6.87
C GLY A 79 11.51 4.19 5.82
N ARG A 80 12.70 3.60 6.00
CA ARG A 80 13.28 2.69 5.02
C ARG A 80 13.08 1.24 5.39
N LEU A 81 12.54 0.44 4.45
CA LEU A 81 12.51 -1.00 4.53
C LEU A 81 13.76 -1.60 3.89
N ASN A 82 14.43 -2.51 4.59
CA ASN A 82 15.57 -3.25 4.08
C ASN A 82 15.16 -4.69 3.83
N LEU A 83 15.36 -5.15 2.60
CA LEU A 83 15.17 -6.55 2.19
C LEU A 83 16.55 -7.18 2.04
N TYR A 84 16.91 -8.06 2.96
CA TYR A 84 18.18 -8.79 2.90
C TYR A 84 17.99 -10.03 2.06
N LEU A 85 18.78 -10.15 1.00
CA LEU A 85 18.66 -11.24 0.04
C LEU A 85 19.70 -12.32 0.34
N ASP A 86 19.33 -13.57 0.03
CA ASP A 86 20.28 -14.67 -0.02
C ASP A 86 21.05 -14.68 -1.36
N ALA A 87 21.94 -15.65 -1.53
CA ALA A 87 22.74 -15.79 -2.74
C ALA A 87 21.91 -16.06 -4.00
N SER A 88 20.69 -16.56 -3.84
CA SER A 88 19.75 -16.85 -4.94
C SER A 88 18.86 -15.65 -5.28
N GLY A 89 18.93 -14.56 -4.53
CA GLY A 89 18.08 -13.39 -4.71
C GLY A 89 16.73 -13.48 -4.04
N ASN A 90 16.53 -14.44 -3.15
CA ASN A 90 15.32 -14.56 -2.34
C ASN A 90 15.47 -13.70 -1.07
N ILE A 91 14.34 -13.18 -0.61
CA ILE A 91 14.30 -12.38 0.63
C ILE A 91 14.46 -13.32 1.81
N GLU A 92 15.54 -13.18 2.59
CA GLU A 92 15.78 -13.98 3.79
C GLU A 92 15.45 -13.25 5.09
N ARG A 93 15.50 -11.90 5.09
CA ARG A 93 15.19 -11.08 6.26
C ARG A 93 14.69 -9.72 5.85
N ILE A 94 13.76 -9.20 6.62
CA ILE A 94 13.18 -7.86 6.42
C ILE A 94 13.29 -7.08 7.72
N ALA A 95 13.79 -5.86 7.66
CA ALA A 95 13.92 -4.96 8.80
C ALA A 95 13.81 -3.50 8.36
N CYS A 96 13.36 -2.64 9.25
CA CYS A 96 13.38 -1.19 9.05
C CYS A 96 14.72 -0.60 9.47
N GLY A 97 15.12 0.50 8.82
CA GLY A 97 16.32 1.23 9.25
C GLY A 97 17.34 1.65 8.20
#